data_ba6a6a7ff4889699980b18f5c118f802
#
_entry.id   ba6a6a7ff4889699980b18f5c118f802
#
_cell.length_a   1.000
_cell.length_b   1.000
_cell.length_c   1.000
_cell.angle_alpha   90.00
_cell.angle_beta   90.00
_cell.angle_gamma   90.00
#
_symmetry.space_group_name_H-M   'P 1'
#
loop_
_entity.id
_entity.type
_entity.pdbx_description
1 polymer ?
#
loop_
_entity_poly.entity_id
_entity_poly.type
_entity_poly.pdbx_seq_one_letter_code
_entity_poly.pdbx_strand_id
1 'polypeptide(L)'
;MILALLTRQGRLSVTEIVQQFSISEATARRDLESLASQGKAQRVHGGVIAAEQAPPELPILERESEQADEKKRIGLSAASLVADKDTVFLGSGTTVLEAARNLRNRKNLTVITNSLPVLNALAGADGITVISLGGMLRNSEMSFIGHITEQALTEVRADKVIMGTRGLSLEHGLTNDYLQETLTDRAILKIGREIIIVADHTKVNRVATALLAPLDRMQIFVTDSKADKKFVQALKKLDIKVIVA
;
A
#
# COMPACT_ATOMS: atom_id res chain seq x y z
N MET A 1 20.09 -6.26 -23.86
CA MET A 1 20.11 -7.64 -23.37
C MET A 1 19.62 -7.72 -21.92
N ILE A 2 20.26 -7.08 -20.94
CA ILE A 2 19.85 -7.09 -19.52
C ILE A 2 18.40 -6.60 -19.34
N LEU A 3 18.00 -5.50 -20.00
CA LEU A 3 16.63 -4.99 -19.91
C LEU A 3 15.58 -6.00 -20.39
N ALA A 4 15.81 -6.69 -21.51
CA ALA A 4 14.87 -7.70 -22.01
C ALA A 4 14.73 -8.90 -21.04
N LEU A 5 15.83 -9.29 -20.41
CA LEU A 5 15.80 -10.34 -19.37
C LEU A 5 15.04 -9.85 -18.13
N LEU A 6 15.28 -8.61 -17.70
CA LEU A 6 14.60 -7.96 -16.59
C LEU A 6 13.09 -7.86 -16.83
N THR A 7 12.66 -7.45 -18.03
CA THR A 7 11.23 -7.39 -18.38
C THR A 7 10.58 -8.77 -18.32
N ARG A 8 11.30 -9.82 -18.70
CA ARG A 8 10.77 -11.20 -18.68
C ARG A 8 10.71 -11.80 -17.27
N GLN A 9 11.71 -11.53 -16.43
CA GLN A 9 11.86 -12.13 -15.09
C GLN A 9 11.36 -11.23 -13.96
N GLY A 10 11.12 -9.94 -14.25
CA GLY A 10 10.70 -8.94 -13.26
C GLY A 10 11.81 -8.51 -12.31
N ARG A 11 12.78 -9.37 -12.01
CA ARG A 11 13.90 -9.13 -11.09
C ARG A 11 15.16 -9.78 -11.61
N LEU A 12 16.32 -9.13 -11.35
CA LEU A 12 17.66 -9.68 -11.63
C LEU A 12 18.61 -9.31 -10.51
N SER A 13 19.34 -10.28 -9.99
CA SER A 13 20.45 -10.04 -9.08
C SER A 13 21.75 -9.73 -9.86
N VAL A 14 22.70 -9.08 -9.20
CA VAL A 14 24.04 -8.85 -9.76
C VAL A 14 24.70 -10.18 -10.11
N THR A 15 24.55 -11.21 -9.26
CA THR A 15 25.14 -12.54 -9.47
C THR A 15 24.57 -13.24 -10.70
N GLU A 16 23.26 -13.20 -10.92
CA GLU A 16 22.61 -13.77 -12.11
C GLU A 16 23.10 -13.09 -13.39
N ILE A 17 23.28 -11.77 -13.37
CA ILE A 17 23.80 -11.02 -14.53
C ILE A 17 25.26 -11.41 -14.82
N VAL A 18 26.10 -11.48 -13.79
CA VAL A 18 27.50 -11.93 -13.91
C VAL A 18 27.56 -13.32 -14.54
N GLN A 19 26.77 -14.25 -14.06
CA GLN A 19 26.74 -15.64 -14.58
C GLN A 19 26.19 -15.71 -16.00
N GLN A 20 25.09 -15.03 -16.28
CA GLN A 20 24.40 -15.15 -17.56
C GLN A 20 25.10 -14.42 -18.72
N PHE A 21 25.79 -13.32 -18.41
CA PHE A 21 26.45 -12.50 -19.44
C PHE A 21 27.98 -12.62 -19.40
N SER A 22 28.54 -13.41 -18.48
CA SER A 22 29.99 -13.61 -18.30
C SER A 22 30.76 -12.28 -18.18
N ILE A 23 30.19 -11.32 -17.44
CA ILE A 23 30.80 -9.99 -17.20
C ILE A 23 31.25 -9.87 -15.74
N SER A 24 32.12 -8.88 -15.45
CA SER A 24 32.53 -8.62 -14.08
C SER A 24 31.38 -8.04 -13.22
N GLU A 25 31.43 -8.24 -11.92
CA GLU A 25 30.47 -7.65 -10.97
C GLU A 25 30.45 -6.11 -11.08
N ALA A 26 31.60 -5.47 -11.29
CA ALA A 26 31.70 -4.02 -11.48
C ALA A 26 30.96 -3.57 -12.74
N THR A 27 31.06 -4.33 -13.84
CA THR A 27 30.34 -4.07 -15.09
C THR A 27 28.85 -4.25 -14.89
N ALA A 28 28.43 -5.36 -14.25
CA ALA A 28 27.03 -5.61 -13.95
C ALA A 28 26.40 -4.49 -13.11
N ARG A 29 27.09 -4.03 -12.06
CA ARG A 29 26.64 -2.90 -11.22
C ARG A 29 26.47 -1.61 -12.02
N ARG A 30 27.43 -1.27 -12.87
CA ARG A 30 27.40 -0.07 -13.73
C ARG A 30 26.24 -0.12 -14.74
N ASP A 31 26.02 -1.27 -15.38
CA ASP A 31 24.92 -1.44 -16.32
C ASP A 31 23.56 -1.31 -15.62
N LEU A 32 23.43 -1.86 -14.41
CA LEU A 32 22.24 -1.71 -13.60
C LEU A 32 22.00 -0.28 -13.12
N GLU A 33 23.05 0.47 -12.78
CA GLU A 33 22.97 1.90 -12.48
C GLU A 33 22.51 2.70 -13.69
N SER A 34 23.03 2.40 -14.87
CA SER A 34 22.61 3.03 -16.12
C SER A 34 21.13 2.78 -16.42
N LEU A 35 20.63 1.54 -16.23
CA LEU A 35 19.22 1.23 -16.41
C LEU A 35 18.34 1.95 -15.38
N ALA A 36 18.80 2.06 -14.15
CA ALA A 36 18.08 2.76 -13.09
C ALA A 36 18.02 4.28 -13.35
N SER A 37 19.12 4.90 -13.78
CA SER A 37 19.18 6.34 -14.12
C SER A 37 18.30 6.70 -15.32
N GLN A 38 18.08 5.73 -16.24
CA GLN A 38 17.14 5.86 -17.37
C GLN A 38 15.67 5.57 -16.98
N GLY A 39 15.39 5.29 -15.70
CA GLY A 39 14.03 4.93 -15.27
C GLY A 39 13.50 3.58 -15.77
N LYS A 40 14.36 2.73 -16.35
CA LYS A 40 14.00 1.42 -16.91
C LYS A 40 14.05 0.29 -15.89
N ALA A 41 14.67 0.52 -14.75
CA ALA A 41 14.80 -0.41 -13.64
C ALA A 41 14.78 0.35 -12.31
N GLN A 42 14.52 -0.36 -11.22
CA GLN A 42 14.62 0.17 -9.88
C GLN A 42 15.66 -0.64 -9.09
N ARG A 43 16.56 0.06 -8.39
CA ARG A 43 17.58 -0.58 -7.54
C ARG A 43 16.93 -1.18 -6.31
N VAL A 44 17.31 -2.40 -6.00
CA VAL A 44 16.99 -3.11 -4.76
C VAL A 44 18.26 -3.71 -4.19
N HIS A 45 18.21 -4.18 -2.93
CA HIS A 45 19.38 -4.83 -2.34
C HIS A 45 19.80 -6.06 -3.16
N GLY A 46 21.04 -6.06 -3.63
CA GLY A 46 21.62 -7.15 -4.42
C GLY A 46 21.24 -7.19 -5.90
N GLY A 47 20.48 -6.22 -6.45
CA GLY A 47 20.12 -6.26 -7.87
C GLY A 47 19.21 -5.12 -8.34
N VAL A 48 18.35 -5.43 -9.28
CA VAL A 48 17.30 -4.55 -9.83
C VAL A 48 15.99 -5.31 -10.03
N ILE A 49 14.90 -4.55 -10.04
CA ILE A 49 13.58 -4.99 -10.49
C ILE A 49 13.14 -4.16 -11.71
N ALA A 50 12.19 -4.66 -12.48
CA ALA A 50 11.58 -3.89 -13.55
C ALA A 50 11.00 -2.59 -13.00
N ALA A 51 11.06 -1.51 -13.78
CA ALA A 51 10.64 -0.18 -13.31
C ALA A 51 9.17 -0.16 -12.81
N GLU A 52 8.33 -1.00 -13.39
CA GLU A 52 6.91 -1.13 -13.04
C GLU A 52 6.68 -2.03 -11.81
N GLN A 53 7.65 -2.85 -11.43
CA GLN A 53 7.51 -3.76 -10.31
C GLN A 53 7.71 -3.02 -8.99
N ALA A 54 6.84 -3.30 -8.01
CA ALA A 54 7.02 -2.78 -6.66
C ALA A 54 8.29 -3.38 -6.01
N PRO A 55 9.11 -2.59 -5.30
CA PRO A 55 10.24 -3.13 -4.55
C PRO A 55 9.74 -4.07 -3.44
N PRO A 56 10.57 -5.06 -3.01
CA PRO A 56 10.22 -5.91 -1.88
C PRO A 56 9.80 -5.08 -0.66
N GLU A 57 8.81 -5.56 0.05
CA GLU A 57 8.27 -4.85 1.22
C GLU A 57 9.24 -4.93 2.40
N LEU A 58 9.66 -3.76 2.89
CA LEU A 58 10.37 -3.65 4.16
C LEU A 58 9.38 -3.79 5.32
N PRO A 59 9.82 -4.26 6.51
CA PRO A 59 9.01 -4.25 7.71
C PRO A 59 8.40 -2.87 7.99
N ILE A 60 7.17 -2.83 8.53
CA ILE A 60 6.42 -1.60 8.74
C ILE A 60 7.19 -0.56 9.57
N LEU A 61 7.98 -1.01 10.55
CA LEU A 61 8.77 -0.11 11.41
C LEU A 61 9.88 0.61 10.62
N GLU A 62 10.48 -0.06 9.64
CA GLU A 62 11.51 0.53 8.78
C GLU A 62 10.90 1.53 7.78
N ARG A 63 9.65 1.32 7.38
CA ARG A 63 8.94 2.18 6.44
C ARG A 63 8.35 3.45 7.06
N GLU A 64 8.31 3.61 8.38
CA GLU A 64 7.76 4.82 9.00
C GLU A 64 8.50 6.08 8.56
N SER A 65 9.82 6.02 8.42
CA SER A 65 10.65 7.15 7.99
C SER A 65 10.61 7.42 6.49
N GLU A 66 10.22 6.42 5.67
CA GLU A 66 10.13 6.58 4.22
C GLU A 66 8.95 7.49 3.85
N GLN A 67 9.17 8.54 3.06
CA GLN A 67 8.13 9.48 2.62
C GLN A 67 7.25 10.00 3.78
N ALA A 68 7.87 10.24 4.96
CA ALA A 68 7.14 10.54 6.19
C ALA A 68 6.25 11.79 6.06
N ASP A 69 6.72 12.85 5.40
CA ASP A 69 5.94 14.08 5.23
C ASP A 69 4.77 13.90 4.25
N GLU A 70 4.97 13.14 3.17
CA GLU A 70 3.91 12.76 2.25
C GLU A 70 2.83 11.96 2.98
N LYS A 71 3.21 10.93 3.75
CA LYS A 71 2.28 10.10 4.52
C LYS A 71 1.47 10.89 5.55
N LYS A 72 2.11 11.85 6.23
CA LYS A 72 1.39 12.75 7.17
C LYS A 72 0.32 13.56 6.46
N ARG A 73 0.64 14.19 5.31
CA ARG A 73 -0.35 14.96 4.53
C ARG A 73 -1.45 14.07 4.00
N ILE A 74 -1.12 12.90 3.42
CA ILE A 74 -2.09 11.93 2.94
C ILE A 74 -2.99 11.46 4.08
N GLY A 75 -2.40 11.10 5.24
CA GLY A 75 -3.14 10.67 6.43
C GLY A 75 -4.10 11.74 6.95
N LEU A 76 -3.67 13.00 7.02
CA LEU A 76 -4.53 14.12 7.39
C LEU A 76 -5.70 14.30 6.42
N SER A 77 -5.42 14.25 5.10
CA SER A 77 -6.45 14.35 4.06
C SER A 77 -7.43 13.19 4.12
N ALA A 78 -6.95 11.95 4.35
CA ALA A 78 -7.81 10.77 4.50
C ALA A 78 -8.68 10.86 5.76
N ALA A 79 -8.14 11.31 6.89
CA ALA A 79 -8.88 11.50 8.13
C ALA A 79 -9.99 12.57 7.99
N SER A 80 -9.79 13.58 7.15
CA SER A 80 -10.80 14.61 6.88
C SER A 80 -12.06 14.08 6.16
N LEU A 81 -11.96 12.92 5.52
CA LEU A 81 -13.09 12.25 4.86
C LEU A 81 -13.98 11.46 5.82
N VAL A 82 -13.53 11.25 7.05
CA VAL A 82 -14.28 10.53 8.08
C VAL A 82 -15.15 11.53 8.85
N ALA A 83 -16.44 11.28 8.90
CA ALA A 83 -17.39 12.09 9.66
C ALA A 83 -17.59 11.51 11.08
N ASP A 84 -18.10 12.33 12.00
CA ASP A 84 -18.56 11.83 13.29
C ASP A 84 -19.73 10.83 13.08
N LYS A 85 -19.75 9.79 13.90
CA LYS A 85 -20.69 8.66 13.85
C LYS A 85 -20.43 7.65 12.71
N ASP A 86 -19.42 7.86 11.86
CA ASP A 86 -19.03 6.83 10.90
C ASP A 86 -18.52 5.57 11.62
N THR A 87 -18.72 4.44 10.99
CA THR A 87 -17.96 3.21 11.24
C THR A 87 -16.88 3.11 10.17
N VAL A 88 -15.61 3.22 10.55
CA VAL A 88 -14.50 3.19 9.61
C VAL A 88 -13.59 1.98 9.86
N PHE A 89 -13.26 1.26 8.80
CA PHE A 89 -12.19 0.27 8.83
C PHE A 89 -10.86 0.94 8.49
N LEU A 90 -9.88 0.78 9.37
CA LEU A 90 -8.50 1.21 9.14
C LEU A 90 -7.60 -0.02 8.99
N GLY A 91 -7.05 -0.21 7.79
CA GLY A 91 -6.14 -1.32 7.49
C GLY A 91 -4.74 -1.15 8.07
N SER A 92 -3.82 -2.01 7.66
CA SER A 92 -2.40 -1.90 7.98
C SER A 92 -1.69 -0.85 7.11
N GLY A 93 -0.48 -0.51 7.49
CA GLY A 93 0.42 0.36 6.76
C GLY A 93 0.66 1.73 7.38
N THR A 94 1.85 2.27 7.13
CA THR A 94 2.33 3.52 7.75
C THR A 94 1.51 4.75 7.35
N THR A 95 0.95 4.80 6.15
CA THR A 95 0.07 5.90 5.70
C THR A 95 -1.29 5.84 6.39
N VAL A 96 -1.84 4.63 6.60
CA VAL A 96 -3.10 4.44 7.35
C VAL A 96 -2.90 4.78 8.82
N LEU A 97 -1.73 4.45 9.39
CA LEU A 97 -1.38 4.84 10.75
C LEU A 97 -1.41 6.37 10.93
N GLU A 98 -0.95 7.14 9.95
CA GLU A 98 -1.06 8.60 9.98
C GLU A 98 -2.53 9.07 9.95
N ALA A 99 -3.39 8.40 9.18
CA ALA A 99 -4.82 8.69 9.24
C ALA A 99 -5.40 8.39 10.64
N ALA A 100 -5.05 7.27 11.25
CA ALA A 100 -5.48 6.92 12.61
C ALA A 100 -5.05 7.98 13.65
N ARG A 101 -3.80 8.43 13.59
CA ARG A 101 -3.28 9.50 14.48
C ARG A 101 -4.11 10.77 14.38
N ASN A 102 -4.58 11.15 13.20
CA ASN A 102 -5.40 12.33 12.95
C ASN A 102 -6.88 12.15 13.36
N LEU A 103 -7.34 10.91 13.57
CA LEU A 103 -8.69 10.63 14.04
C LEU A 103 -8.83 10.64 15.56
N ARG A 104 -7.73 10.61 16.32
CA ARG A 104 -7.71 10.43 17.78
C ARG A 104 -8.64 11.36 18.55
N ASN A 105 -8.89 12.56 18.04
CA ASN A 105 -9.74 13.57 18.70
C ASN A 105 -11.19 13.60 18.18
N ARG A 106 -11.59 12.64 17.34
CA ARG A 106 -12.97 12.51 16.85
C ARG A 106 -13.90 12.01 17.94
N LYS A 107 -15.19 12.30 17.79
CA LYS A 107 -16.23 11.89 18.76
C LYS A 107 -17.24 10.97 18.09
N ASN A 108 -17.73 10.02 18.88
CA ASN A 108 -18.74 9.06 18.42
C ASN A 108 -18.31 8.26 17.17
N LEU A 109 -17.01 7.99 17.03
CA LEU A 109 -16.46 7.23 15.90
C LEU A 109 -16.32 5.75 16.30
N THR A 110 -16.68 4.83 15.41
CA THR A 110 -16.34 3.42 15.54
C THR A 110 -15.22 3.09 14.56
N VAL A 111 -14.10 2.57 15.08
CA VAL A 111 -12.96 2.13 14.26
C VAL A 111 -12.82 0.62 14.34
N ILE A 112 -12.85 -0.05 13.19
CA ILE A 112 -12.53 -1.46 13.05
C ILE A 112 -11.11 -1.55 12.49
N THR A 113 -10.26 -2.39 13.05
CA THR A 113 -8.89 -2.55 12.54
C THR A 113 -8.34 -3.97 12.77
N ASN A 114 -7.49 -4.42 11.85
CA ASN A 114 -6.64 -5.60 12.01
C ASN A 114 -5.17 -5.22 12.26
N SER A 115 -4.87 -3.95 12.48
CA SER A 115 -3.51 -3.41 12.63
C SER A 115 -3.16 -3.10 14.08
N LEU A 116 -2.11 -3.72 14.63
CA LEU A 116 -1.61 -3.39 15.96
C LEU A 116 -1.15 -1.93 16.11
N PRO A 117 -0.41 -1.33 15.15
CA PRO A 117 -0.04 0.08 15.24
C PRO A 117 -1.25 1.02 15.27
N VAL A 118 -2.29 0.75 14.46
CA VAL A 118 -3.53 1.53 14.48
C VAL A 118 -4.27 1.38 15.81
N LEU A 119 -4.39 0.14 16.30
CA LEU A 119 -4.98 -0.13 17.62
C LEU A 119 -4.26 0.66 18.72
N ASN A 120 -2.94 0.60 18.77
CA ASN A 120 -2.14 1.34 19.75
C ASN A 120 -2.31 2.86 19.63
N ALA A 121 -2.38 3.39 18.41
CA ALA A 121 -2.58 4.82 18.18
C ALA A 121 -3.93 5.33 18.70
N LEU A 122 -4.95 4.49 18.70
CA LEU A 122 -6.32 4.85 19.11
C LEU A 122 -6.69 4.37 20.52
N ALA A 123 -5.89 3.50 21.12
CA ALA A 123 -6.13 3.03 22.48
C ALA A 123 -6.22 4.20 23.47
N GLY A 124 -7.28 4.21 24.30
CA GLY A 124 -7.54 5.27 25.26
C GLY A 124 -7.95 6.62 24.63
N ALA A 125 -8.35 6.66 23.38
CA ALA A 125 -8.94 7.86 22.77
C ALA A 125 -10.39 8.00 23.20
N ASP A 126 -10.71 9.10 23.90
CA ASP A 126 -12.08 9.41 24.31
C ASP A 126 -12.99 9.64 23.09
N GLY A 127 -14.16 9.01 23.07
CA GLY A 127 -15.13 9.16 21.98
C GLY A 127 -14.90 8.27 20.77
N ILE A 128 -13.91 7.34 20.82
CA ILE A 128 -13.69 6.33 19.80
C ILE A 128 -13.91 4.93 20.37
N THR A 129 -14.83 4.18 19.78
CA THR A 129 -14.96 2.73 20.03
C THR A 129 -14.05 2.00 19.06
N VAL A 130 -13.09 1.22 19.57
CA VAL A 130 -12.19 0.42 18.73
C VAL A 130 -12.58 -1.04 18.76
N ILE A 131 -12.85 -1.62 17.59
CA ILE A 131 -13.06 -3.06 17.37
C ILE A 131 -11.79 -3.62 16.75
N SER A 132 -11.03 -4.38 17.52
CA SER A 132 -9.82 -5.04 17.03
C SER A 132 -10.17 -6.42 16.50
N LEU A 133 -9.81 -6.69 15.25
CA LEU A 133 -9.90 -8.04 14.67
C LEU A 133 -8.64 -8.83 15.07
N GLY A 134 -8.87 -10.01 15.63
CA GLY A 134 -7.79 -10.95 15.93
C GLY A 134 -7.44 -11.82 14.72
N GLY A 135 -6.50 -12.74 14.91
CA GLY A 135 -6.08 -13.70 13.89
C GLY A 135 -4.61 -14.08 14.00
N MET A 136 -4.01 -14.53 12.91
CA MET A 136 -2.59 -14.80 12.84
C MET A 136 -1.82 -13.47 12.63
N LEU A 137 -0.89 -13.18 13.52
CA LEU A 137 -0.07 -11.98 13.41
C LEU A 137 0.98 -12.13 12.31
N ARG A 138 0.94 -11.26 11.30
CA ARG A 138 2.02 -11.05 10.35
C ARG A 138 3.00 -10.02 10.91
N ASN A 139 4.15 -10.48 11.38
CA ASN A 139 5.12 -9.63 12.09
C ASN A 139 5.65 -8.46 11.24
N SER A 140 5.88 -8.64 9.94
CA SER A 140 6.41 -7.58 9.08
C SER A 140 5.47 -6.38 8.93
N GLU A 141 4.15 -6.60 8.98
CA GLU A 141 3.12 -5.55 8.90
C GLU A 141 2.48 -5.25 10.27
N MET A 142 2.76 -6.05 11.29
CA MET A 142 2.09 -5.98 12.60
C MET A 142 0.56 -5.98 12.42
N SER A 143 0.06 -6.83 11.52
CA SER A 143 -1.37 -6.96 11.19
C SER A 143 -1.86 -8.38 11.39
N PHE A 144 -3.13 -8.52 11.76
CA PHE A 144 -3.79 -9.81 11.86
C PHE A 144 -4.39 -10.21 10.52
N ILE A 145 -4.15 -11.46 10.10
CA ILE A 145 -4.56 -12.02 8.82
C ILE A 145 -5.10 -13.45 8.98
N GLY A 146 -5.66 -13.99 7.90
CA GLY A 146 -6.11 -15.37 7.78
C GLY A 146 -7.56 -15.58 8.21
N HIS A 147 -7.98 -16.85 8.20
CA HIS A 147 -9.40 -17.21 8.28
C HIS A 147 -10.12 -16.69 9.53
N ILE A 148 -9.43 -16.58 10.69
CA ILE A 148 -10.02 -16.03 11.92
C ILE A 148 -10.38 -14.56 11.72
N THR A 149 -9.47 -13.79 11.14
CA THR A 149 -9.71 -12.37 10.78
C THR A 149 -10.84 -12.28 9.75
N GLU A 150 -10.78 -13.11 8.71
CA GLU A 150 -11.78 -13.14 7.64
C GLU A 150 -13.18 -13.53 8.13
N GLN A 151 -13.25 -14.46 9.07
CA GLN A 151 -14.52 -14.81 9.72
C GLN A 151 -15.07 -13.65 10.55
N ALA A 152 -14.24 -13.00 11.36
CA ALA A 152 -14.64 -11.81 12.13
C ALA A 152 -15.14 -10.67 11.22
N LEU A 153 -14.57 -10.52 10.02
CA LEU A 153 -15.04 -9.54 9.04
C LEU A 153 -16.46 -9.81 8.55
N THR A 154 -16.98 -11.02 8.63
CA THR A 154 -18.37 -11.31 8.25
C THR A 154 -19.39 -10.69 9.20
N GLU A 155 -19.01 -10.44 10.45
CA GLU A 155 -19.86 -9.92 11.51
C GLU A 155 -19.96 -8.38 11.52
N VAL A 156 -19.13 -7.70 10.72
CA VAL A 156 -19.02 -6.24 10.75
C VAL A 156 -19.28 -5.61 9.38
N ARG A 157 -19.67 -4.32 9.38
CA ARG A 157 -19.77 -3.48 8.18
C ARG A 157 -19.14 -2.13 8.49
N ALA A 158 -18.61 -1.48 7.48
CA ALA A 158 -18.00 -0.17 7.60
C ALA A 158 -18.60 0.80 6.56
N ASP A 159 -18.86 2.04 6.98
CA ASP A 159 -19.22 3.10 6.05
C ASP A 159 -18.04 3.40 5.12
N LYS A 160 -16.83 3.40 5.68
CA LYS A 160 -15.60 3.66 4.94
C LYS A 160 -14.53 2.63 5.28
N VAL A 161 -13.78 2.23 4.27
CA VAL A 161 -12.52 1.48 4.42
C VAL A 161 -11.38 2.36 3.97
N ILE A 162 -10.41 2.61 4.84
CA ILE A 162 -9.15 3.30 4.51
C ILE A 162 -8.04 2.26 4.55
N MET A 163 -7.40 2.00 3.41
CA MET A 163 -6.31 1.06 3.35
C MET A 163 -5.22 1.48 2.36
N GLY A 164 -4.02 0.98 2.59
CA GLY A 164 -2.89 1.14 1.68
C GLY A 164 -2.87 0.09 0.57
N THR A 165 -1.90 0.22 -0.33
CA THR A 165 -1.55 -0.77 -1.34
C THR A 165 -0.05 -0.74 -1.61
N ARG A 166 0.51 -1.84 -2.08
CA ARG A 166 1.93 -1.90 -2.46
C ARG A 166 2.19 -1.34 -3.85
N GLY A 167 1.22 -1.49 -4.73
CA GLY A 167 1.29 -0.94 -6.08
C GLY A 167 -0.09 -0.72 -6.66
N LEU A 168 -0.19 0.30 -7.51
CA LEU A 168 -1.37 0.55 -8.31
C LEU A 168 -0.96 0.99 -9.72
N SER A 169 -1.58 0.36 -10.70
CA SER A 169 -1.36 0.65 -12.13
C SER A 169 -2.68 0.61 -12.90
N LEU A 170 -2.72 1.28 -14.06
CA LEU A 170 -3.94 1.27 -14.89
C LEU A 170 -4.25 -0.11 -15.45
N GLU A 171 -3.23 -0.91 -15.72
CA GLU A 171 -3.38 -2.23 -16.34
C GLU A 171 -3.68 -3.32 -15.30
N HIS A 172 -3.00 -3.28 -14.14
CA HIS A 172 -3.05 -4.37 -13.16
C HIS A 172 -3.86 -4.03 -11.90
N GLY A 173 -4.46 -2.84 -11.82
CA GLY A 173 -5.24 -2.45 -10.64
C GLY A 173 -4.41 -2.24 -9.39
N LEU A 174 -4.98 -2.60 -8.25
CA LEU A 174 -4.36 -2.59 -6.93
C LEU A 174 -3.66 -3.92 -6.70
N THR A 175 -2.42 -3.89 -6.21
CA THR A 175 -1.60 -5.09 -6.02
C THR A 175 -0.84 -5.05 -4.69
N ASN A 176 -0.63 -6.24 -4.09
CA ASN A 176 0.12 -6.45 -2.85
C ASN A 176 1.18 -7.53 -3.03
N ASP A 177 2.16 -7.63 -2.10
CA ASP A 177 3.27 -8.58 -2.23
C ASP A 177 2.96 -9.95 -1.63
N TYR A 178 2.14 -10.00 -0.57
CA TYR A 178 1.92 -11.22 0.21
C TYR A 178 0.51 -11.76 0.01
N LEU A 179 0.40 -12.93 -0.64
CA LEU A 179 -0.89 -13.49 -1.06
C LEU A 179 -1.86 -13.75 0.10
N GLN A 180 -1.36 -14.26 1.24
CA GLN A 180 -2.24 -14.55 2.39
C GLN A 180 -2.85 -13.28 2.98
N GLU A 181 -2.09 -12.18 3.06
CA GLU A 181 -2.63 -10.88 3.46
C GLU A 181 -3.60 -10.34 2.42
N THR A 182 -3.27 -10.49 1.13
CA THR A 182 -4.15 -10.06 0.03
C THR A 182 -5.51 -10.73 0.08
N LEU A 183 -5.61 -11.98 0.54
CA LEU A 183 -6.90 -12.65 0.74
C LEU A 183 -7.72 -11.99 1.85
N THR A 184 -7.09 -11.67 2.99
CA THR A 184 -7.72 -10.92 4.07
C THR A 184 -8.11 -9.50 3.62
N ASP A 185 -7.24 -8.81 2.86
CA ASP A 185 -7.53 -7.48 2.32
C ASP A 185 -8.72 -7.47 1.35
N ARG A 186 -8.87 -8.53 0.55
CA ARG A 186 -10.07 -8.71 -0.28
C ARG A 186 -11.34 -8.87 0.55
N ALA A 187 -11.27 -9.52 1.70
CA ALA A 187 -12.39 -9.62 2.63
C ALA A 187 -12.70 -8.25 3.26
N ILE A 188 -11.68 -7.47 3.61
CA ILE A 188 -11.81 -6.09 4.10
C ILE A 188 -12.53 -5.19 3.07
N LEU A 189 -12.14 -5.26 1.80
CA LEU A 189 -12.81 -4.47 0.77
C LEU A 189 -14.31 -4.75 0.65
N LYS A 190 -14.77 -5.95 1.01
CA LYS A 190 -16.19 -6.35 0.92
C LYS A 190 -17.06 -5.76 2.01
N ILE A 191 -16.51 -5.40 3.17
CA ILE A 191 -17.29 -4.85 4.28
C ILE A 191 -17.52 -3.36 4.15
N GLY A 192 -16.74 -2.66 3.29
CA GLY A 192 -16.81 -1.22 3.10
C GLY A 192 -17.86 -0.79 2.10
N ARG A 193 -18.60 0.25 2.45
CA ARG A 193 -19.51 0.95 1.53
C ARG A 193 -18.76 1.90 0.59
N GLU A 194 -17.76 2.61 1.10
CA GLU A 194 -16.85 3.49 0.36
C GLU A 194 -15.41 3.07 0.62
N ILE A 195 -14.65 2.82 -0.45
CA ILE A 195 -13.25 2.39 -0.37
C ILE A 195 -12.33 3.57 -0.68
N ILE A 196 -11.48 3.90 0.27
CA ILE A 196 -10.48 4.96 0.19
C ILE A 196 -9.11 4.32 0.20
N ILE A 197 -8.40 4.42 -0.91
CA ILE A 197 -7.02 3.97 -1.02
C ILE A 197 -6.08 5.14 -0.75
N VAL A 198 -5.11 4.92 0.14
CA VAL A 198 -4.10 5.91 0.52
C VAL A 198 -2.71 5.40 0.13
N ALA A 199 -2.01 6.14 -0.71
CA ALA A 199 -0.65 5.77 -1.12
C ALA A 199 0.15 7.00 -1.58
N ASP A 200 1.41 7.03 -1.22
CA ASP A 200 2.34 8.02 -1.76
C ASP A 200 2.71 7.71 -3.23
N HIS A 201 3.31 8.71 -3.91
CA HIS A 201 3.66 8.62 -5.32
C HIS A 201 4.55 7.43 -5.68
N THR A 202 5.32 6.87 -4.73
CA THR A 202 6.21 5.73 -5.00
C THR A 202 5.46 4.44 -5.30
N LYS A 203 4.16 4.38 -4.98
CA LYS A 203 3.27 3.22 -5.22
C LYS A 203 2.54 3.31 -6.56
N VAL A 204 2.52 4.50 -7.17
CA VAL A 204 1.87 4.76 -8.48
C VAL A 204 2.71 4.17 -9.61
N ASN A 205 2.04 3.57 -10.60
CA ASN A 205 2.66 2.83 -11.72
C ASN A 205 3.57 1.69 -11.26
N ARG A 206 3.21 1.03 -10.15
CA ARG A 206 3.90 -0.16 -9.62
C ARG A 206 2.97 -1.35 -9.60
N VAL A 207 3.56 -2.52 -9.81
CA VAL A 207 2.88 -3.80 -9.78
C VAL A 207 3.58 -4.71 -8.80
N ALA A 208 2.84 -5.25 -7.84
CA ALA A 208 3.30 -6.25 -6.89
C ALA A 208 2.76 -7.65 -7.26
N THR A 209 3.17 -8.67 -6.53
CA THR A 209 2.98 -10.08 -6.92
C THR A 209 1.52 -10.53 -6.95
N ALA A 210 0.69 -10.03 -6.01
CA ALA A 210 -0.68 -10.50 -5.82
C ALA A 210 -1.70 -9.42 -6.20
N LEU A 211 -2.63 -9.74 -7.10
CA LEU A 211 -3.75 -8.87 -7.41
C LEU A 211 -4.64 -8.71 -6.18
N LEU A 212 -4.85 -7.47 -5.72
CA LEU A 212 -5.80 -7.14 -4.67
C LEU A 212 -7.19 -6.90 -5.24
N ALA A 213 -7.34 -5.92 -6.12
CA ALA A 213 -8.60 -5.57 -6.75
C ALA A 213 -8.40 -4.75 -8.04
N PRO A 214 -9.37 -4.72 -8.96
CA PRO A 214 -9.38 -3.75 -10.04
C PRO A 214 -9.56 -2.33 -9.50
N LEU A 215 -9.19 -1.30 -10.28
CA LEU A 215 -9.21 0.10 -9.84
C LEU A 215 -10.62 0.63 -9.51
N ASP A 216 -11.63 0.18 -10.23
CA ASP A 216 -13.04 0.57 -10.03
C ASP A 216 -13.60 0.15 -8.66
N ARG A 217 -12.86 -0.71 -7.93
CA ARG A 217 -13.23 -1.08 -6.57
C ARG A 217 -13.01 0.06 -5.57
N MET A 218 -12.13 1.03 -5.85
CA MET A 218 -11.94 2.21 -5.02
C MET A 218 -12.79 3.39 -5.51
N GLN A 219 -13.38 4.14 -4.60
CA GLN A 219 -14.10 5.37 -4.89
C GLN A 219 -13.22 6.61 -4.74
N ILE A 220 -12.26 6.55 -3.80
CA ILE A 220 -11.37 7.69 -3.53
C ILE A 220 -9.92 7.20 -3.49
N PHE A 221 -9.04 7.94 -4.15
CA PHE A 221 -7.61 7.80 -4.05
C PHE A 221 -6.99 9.05 -3.43
N VAL A 222 -6.28 8.91 -2.31
CA VAL A 222 -5.55 10.01 -1.66
C VAL A 222 -4.06 9.79 -1.86
N THR A 223 -3.38 10.78 -2.45
CA THR A 223 -1.96 10.72 -2.77
C THR A 223 -1.29 12.08 -2.57
N ASP A 224 0.02 12.15 -2.78
CA ASP A 224 0.79 13.38 -2.69
C ASP A 224 1.01 14.07 -4.06
N SER A 225 1.53 15.29 -4.03
CA SER A 225 1.72 16.15 -5.21
C SER A 225 2.78 15.66 -6.22
N LYS A 226 3.59 14.66 -5.84
CA LYS A 226 4.60 14.03 -6.72
C LYS A 226 4.03 12.89 -7.56
N ALA A 227 2.78 12.50 -7.34
CA ALA A 227 2.13 11.44 -8.10
C ALA A 227 2.06 11.78 -9.60
N ASP A 228 2.22 10.79 -10.46
CA ASP A 228 2.17 10.97 -11.92
C ASP A 228 0.85 11.60 -12.35
N LYS A 229 0.94 12.78 -12.94
CA LYS A 229 -0.23 13.56 -13.40
C LYS A 229 -1.06 12.83 -14.46
N LYS A 230 -0.42 12.02 -15.31
CA LYS A 230 -1.15 11.24 -16.33
C LYS A 230 -1.96 10.13 -15.67
N PHE A 231 -1.38 9.47 -14.66
CA PHE A 231 -2.07 8.46 -13.87
C PHE A 231 -3.27 9.07 -13.12
N VAL A 232 -3.07 10.19 -12.44
CA VAL A 232 -4.15 10.93 -11.74
C VAL A 232 -5.28 11.31 -12.68
N GLN A 233 -4.96 11.80 -13.89
CA GLN A 233 -5.97 12.13 -14.90
C GLN A 233 -6.72 10.89 -15.40
N ALA A 234 -6.02 9.76 -15.56
CA ALA A 234 -6.66 8.52 -15.99
C ALA A 234 -7.63 7.98 -14.91
N LEU A 235 -7.28 8.05 -13.62
CA LEU A 235 -8.21 7.68 -12.53
C LEU A 235 -9.48 8.54 -12.53
N LYS A 236 -9.35 9.85 -12.75
CA LYS A 236 -10.50 10.75 -12.84
C LYS A 236 -11.44 10.40 -14.00
N LYS A 237 -10.92 9.87 -15.11
CA LYS A 237 -11.73 9.38 -16.24
C LYS A 237 -12.47 8.06 -15.93
N LEU A 238 -12.04 7.35 -14.89
CA LEU A 238 -12.71 6.16 -14.35
C LEU A 238 -13.67 6.50 -13.21
N ASP A 239 -14.06 7.78 -13.07
CA ASP A 239 -14.93 8.29 -12.01
C ASP A 239 -14.39 8.10 -10.59
N ILE A 240 -13.08 7.90 -10.46
CA ILE A 240 -12.41 7.80 -9.17
C ILE A 240 -12.04 9.21 -8.68
N LYS A 241 -12.54 9.59 -7.51
CA LYS A 241 -12.16 10.86 -6.87
C LYS A 241 -10.70 10.83 -6.43
N VAL A 242 -9.87 11.73 -6.96
CA VAL A 242 -8.46 11.84 -6.55
C VAL A 242 -8.24 13.09 -5.72
N ILE A 243 -7.70 12.91 -4.52
CA ILE A 243 -7.30 13.99 -3.59
C ILE A 243 -5.77 14.01 -3.57
N VAL A 244 -5.21 15.16 -3.88
CA VAL A 244 -3.75 15.42 -3.83
C VAL A 244 -3.47 16.24 -2.58
N ALA A 245 -2.74 15.66 -1.64
CA ALA A 245 -2.43 16.20 -0.30
C ALA A 245 -1.10 16.96 -0.25
#